data_b41e5ff778f1ba811767994eded5a7c7
#
_entry.id   b41e5ff778f1ba811767994eded5a7c7
#
_cell.length_a   1.000
_cell.length_b   1.000
_cell.length_c   1.000
_cell.angle_alpha   90.00
_cell.angle_beta   90.00
_cell.angle_gamma   90.00
#
_symmetry.space_group_name_H-M   'P 1'
#
loop_
_entity.id
_entity.type
_entity.pdbx_description
1 polymer ?
#
loop_
_entity_poly.entity_id
_entity_poly.type
_entity_poly.pdbx_seq_one_letter_code
_entity_poly.pdbx_strand_id
1 'polypeptide(L)'
;LIADDQNNPSNPNSITEINHTLNTSDIYLTLENKLLIRTLYGEEFPDQLELTENIINIINSGVGIINYIGHGTDQSLAHELILKMDRDINLINTNNKPPIWVIGTCSFGKYINNICMAEELMKKEDAAIAIISTTDGIPASGNNTYLSNFYNRVEKYIDGENYRLGDIFKKAKLQDQNNQCTPYKFQLFGDPALPLLLFQERLDLAEPPEE
;
A
#
# COMPACT_ATOMS: atom_id res chain seq x y z
N LEU A 1 3.68 -6.16 -1.37
CA LEU A 1 2.22 -6.14 -1.31
C LEU A 1 1.75 -6.88 -0.07
N ILE A 2 0.84 -6.29 0.69
CA ILE A 2 0.31 -6.84 1.93
C ILE A 2 -1.21 -6.91 1.79
N ALA A 3 -1.80 -8.06 2.10
CA ALA A 3 -3.24 -8.24 2.20
C ALA A 3 -3.62 -8.69 3.60
N ASP A 4 -4.71 -8.11 4.12
CA ASP A 4 -5.38 -8.58 5.32
C ASP A 4 -5.93 -10.00 5.13
N ASP A 5 -6.15 -10.71 6.22
CA ASP A 5 -6.94 -11.91 6.15
C ASP A 5 -8.42 -11.57 5.88
N GLN A 6 -9.25 -12.60 5.69
CA GLN A 6 -10.66 -12.41 5.40
C GLN A 6 -11.53 -12.54 6.65
N ASN A 7 -10.90 -12.72 7.82
CA ASN A 7 -11.61 -12.94 9.06
C ASN A 7 -12.15 -11.62 9.61
N ASN A 8 -13.46 -11.54 9.78
CA ASN A 8 -14.09 -10.52 10.58
C ASN A 8 -14.51 -11.11 11.91
N PRO A 9 -13.79 -10.81 13.01
CA PRO A 9 -14.13 -11.37 14.33
C PRO A 9 -15.56 -11.03 14.79
N SER A 10 -16.12 -9.91 14.27
CA SER A 10 -17.47 -9.47 14.59
C SER A 10 -18.54 -10.16 13.74
N ASN A 11 -18.17 -10.78 12.61
CA ASN A 11 -19.09 -11.50 11.73
C ASN A 11 -18.38 -12.62 10.94
N PRO A 12 -17.98 -13.71 11.61
CA PRO A 12 -17.18 -14.78 11.02
C PRO A 12 -17.89 -15.56 9.89
N ASN A 13 -19.19 -15.32 9.67
CA ASN A 13 -19.98 -15.93 8.60
C ASN A 13 -20.29 -14.97 7.45
N SER A 14 -19.68 -13.80 7.40
CA SER A 14 -19.89 -12.84 6.33
C SER A 14 -19.21 -13.29 5.05
N ILE A 15 -19.98 -13.91 4.16
CA ILE A 15 -19.55 -14.33 2.80
C ILE A 15 -19.36 -13.11 1.88
N THR A 16 -19.68 -11.90 2.36
CA THR A 16 -19.68 -10.67 1.55
C THR A 16 -18.37 -9.89 1.67
N GLU A 17 -17.41 -10.38 2.43
CA GLU A 17 -16.13 -9.70 2.52
C GLU A 17 -15.33 -9.90 1.23
N ILE A 18 -14.88 -8.79 0.71
CA ILE A 18 -14.09 -8.75 -0.51
C ILE A 18 -12.77 -9.44 -0.21
N ASN A 19 -12.42 -10.33 -1.09
CA ASN A 19 -11.19 -11.08 -0.98
C ASN A 19 -9.98 -10.14 -1.16
N HIS A 20 -9.40 -9.70 -0.05
CA HIS A 20 -8.24 -8.80 -0.03
C HIS A 20 -7.04 -9.45 -0.72
N THR A 21 -6.87 -10.75 -0.57
CA THR A 21 -5.83 -11.53 -1.25
C THR A 21 -6.00 -11.50 -2.76
N LEU A 22 -7.22 -11.72 -3.30
CA LEU A 22 -7.46 -11.64 -4.75
C LEU A 22 -7.19 -10.24 -5.30
N ASN A 23 -7.66 -9.19 -4.61
CA ASN A 23 -7.42 -7.82 -5.04
C ASN A 23 -5.93 -7.47 -5.04
N THR A 24 -5.18 -7.98 -4.08
CA THR A 24 -3.72 -7.82 -4.02
C THR A 24 -3.02 -8.62 -5.12
N SER A 25 -3.53 -9.83 -5.43
CA SER A 25 -3.03 -10.65 -6.53
C SER A 25 -3.25 -10.01 -7.90
N ASP A 26 -4.35 -9.30 -8.11
CA ASP A 26 -4.59 -8.54 -9.35
C ASP A 26 -3.53 -7.44 -9.56
N ILE A 27 -3.13 -6.77 -8.48
CA ILE A 27 -2.03 -5.79 -8.52
C ILE A 27 -0.71 -6.49 -8.83
N TYR A 28 -0.45 -7.65 -8.19
CA TYR A 28 0.74 -8.45 -8.46
C TYR A 28 0.83 -8.81 -9.95
N LEU A 29 -0.21 -9.38 -10.53
CA LEU A 29 -0.26 -9.77 -11.94
C LEU A 29 -0.04 -8.60 -12.91
N THR A 30 -0.47 -7.39 -12.52
CA THR A 30 -0.24 -6.18 -13.32
C THR A 30 1.25 -5.82 -13.41
N LEU A 31 2.03 -6.12 -12.38
CA LEU A 31 3.40 -5.59 -12.21
C LEU A 31 4.49 -6.66 -12.15
N GLU A 32 4.16 -7.96 -12.08
CA GLU A 32 5.11 -9.05 -11.80
C GLU A 32 6.28 -9.14 -12.80
N ASN A 33 6.02 -8.79 -14.06
CA ASN A 33 7.05 -8.79 -15.11
C ASN A 33 7.86 -7.47 -15.18
N LYS A 34 7.59 -6.53 -14.29
CA LYS A 34 8.14 -5.16 -14.33
C LYS A 34 8.87 -4.76 -13.06
N LEU A 35 8.50 -5.35 -11.93
CA LEU A 35 9.04 -5.03 -10.60
C LEU A 35 9.35 -6.30 -9.81
N LEU A 36 10.35 -6.22 -8.96
CA LEU A 36 10.56 -7.23 -7.92
C LEU A 36 9.49 -7.03 -6.83
N ILE A 37 8.58 -7.99 -6.72
CA ILE A 37 7.45 -7.91 -5.79
C ILE A 37 7.59 -8.97 -4.70
N ARG A 38 7.38 -8.57 -3.45
CA ARG A 38 7.18 -9.46 -2.31
C ARG A 38 5.74 -9.37 -1.84
N THR A 39 5.13 -10.50 -1.54
CA THR A 39 3.76 -10.60 -1.05
C THR A 39 3.75 -11.13 0.38
N LEU A 40 2.85 -10.60 1.19
CA LEU A 40 2.53 -11.07 2.54
C LEU A 40 1.01 -11.13 2.64
N TYR A 41 0.45 -12.31 2.69
CA TYR A 41 -0.98 -12.51 2.85
C TYR A 41 -1.29 -12.90 4.30
N GLY A 42 -2.16 -12.15 4.98
CA GLY A 42 -2.47 -12.37 6.39
C GLY A 42 -2.94 -13.80 6.68
N GLU A 43 -3.68 -14.40 5.74
CA GLU A 43 -4.15 -15.78 5.85
C GLU A 43 -3.05 -16.85 5.87
N GLU A 44 -1.83 -16.52 5.42
CA GLU A 44 -0.67 -17.41 5.44
C GLU A 44 0.06 -17.42 6.80
N PHE A 45 -0.26 -16.48 7.69
CA PHE A 45 0.39 -16.29 8.97
C PHE A 45 -0.57 -16.60 10.13
N PRO A 46 -0.46 -17.78 10.75
CA PRO A 46 -1.27 -18.09 11.93
C PRO A 46 -0.87 -17.26 13.16
N ASP A 47 0.35 -16.73 13.21
CA ASP A 47 0.84 -15.82 14.24
C ASP A 47 0.97 -14.39 13.67
N GLN A 48 0.20 -13.49 14.23
CA GLN A 48 0.19 -12.08 13.85
C GLN A 48 1.49 -11.36 14.16
N LEU A 49 2.18 -11.73 15.22
CA LEU A 49 3.48 -11.14 15.57
C LEU A 49 4.53 -11.52 14.52
N GLU A 50 4.49 -12.77 14.04
CA GLU A 50 5.36 -13.20 12.94
C GLU A 50 5.09 -12.39 11.66
N LEU A 51 3.83 -12.14 11.32
CA LEU A 51 3.48 -11.27 10.19
C LEU A 51 4.00 -9.84 10.40
N THR A 52 3.80 -9.27 11.59
CA THR A 52 4.29 -7.93 11.95
C THR A 52 5.80 -7.84 11.78
N GLU A 53 6.55 -8.82 12.31
CA GLU A 53 8.00 -8.87 12.20
C GLU A 53 8.46 -8.96 10.72
N ASN A 54 7.81 -9.77 9.92
CA ASN A 54 8.09 -9.87 8.49
C ASN A 54 7.82 -8.55 7.76
N ILE A 55 6.71 -7.87 8.07
CA ILE A 55 6.38 -6.55 7.51
C ILE A 55 7.51 -5.56 7.85
N ILE A 56 7.88 -5.43 9.12
CA ILE A 56 8.93 -4.49 9.57
C ILE A 56 10.27 -4.83 8.91
N ASN A 57 10.66 -6.09 8.85
CA ASN A 57 11.91 -6.53 8.25
C ASN A 57 11.97 -6.19 6.75
N ILE A 58 10.87 -6.41 6.02
CA ILE A 58 10.79 -6.05 4.59
C ILE A 58 10.87 -4.52 4.41
N ILE A 59 10.16 -3.75 5.21
CA ILE A 59 10.23 -2.28 5.18
C ILE A 59 11.67 -1.83 5.42
N ASN A 60 12.31 -2.33 6.46
CA ASN A 60 13.67 -1.96 6.85
C ASN A 60 14.74 -2.43 5.85
N SER A 61 14.46 -3.44 5.02
CA SER A 61 15.34 -3.83 3.92
C SER A 61 15.41 -2.80 2.79
N GLY A 62 14.48 -1.84 2.77
CA GLY A 62 14.35 -0.80 1.76
C GLY A 62 13.47 -1.27 0.59
N VAL A 63 12.24 -0.78 0.53
CA VAL A 63 11.29 -1.02 -0.56
C VAL A 63 10.82 0.32 -1.14
N GLY A 64 10.52 0.37 -2.43
CA GLY A 64 10.07 1.60 -3.07
C GLY A 64 8.61 1.92 -2.77
N ILE A 65 7.75 0.89 -2.79
CA ILE A 65 6.31 1.03 -2.53
C ILE A 65 5.88 -0.07 -1.57
N ILE A 66 5.10 0.33 -0.56
CA ILE A 66 4.33 -0.58 0.31
C ILE A 66 2.87 -0.44 -0.09
N ASN A 67 2.24 -1.55 -0.46
CA ASN A 67 0.79 -1.59 -0.65
C ASN A 67 0.15 -2.44 0.42
N TYR A 68 -0.96 -1.98 0.96
CA TYR A 68 -1.83 -2.75 1.86
C TYR A 68 -3.28 -2.67 1.38
N ILE A 69 -3.98 -3.79 1.42
CA ILE A 69 -5.44 -3.88 1.21
C ILE A 69 -6.04 -4.66 2.38
N GLY A 70 -6.97 -4.04 3.07
CA GLY A 70 -7.63 -4.68 4.22
C GLY A 70 -8.38 -3.72 5.11
N HIS A 71 -8.71 -4.20 6.29
CA HIS A 71 -9.29 -3.39 7.35
C HIS A 71 -8.26 -2.47 7.99
N GLY A 72 -8.71 -1.38 8.60
CA GLY A 72 -7.83 -0.50 9.36
C GLY A 72 -8.57 0.65 10.01
N THR A 73 -7.82 1.33 10.85
CA THR A 73 -8.25 2.49 11.62
C THR A 73 -7.23 3.63 11.47
N ASP A 74 -7.44 4.73 12.16
CA ASP A 74 -6.45 5.80 12.28
C ASP A 74 -5.19 5.40 13.08
N GLN A 75 -5.21 4.24 13.77
CA GLN A 75 -4.16 3.76 14.68
C GLN A 75 -3.52 2.44 14.26
N SER A 76 -4.13 1.69 13.32
CA SER A 76 -3.70 0.31 13.04
C SER A 76 -4.15 -0.19 11.68
N LEU A 77 -3.47 -1.23 11.19
CA LEU A 77 -3.87 -2.06 10.06
C LEU A 77 -4.36 -3.43 10.56
N ALA A 78 -5.40 -3.96 9.91
CA ALA A 78 -6.15 -5.16 10.24
C ALA A 78 -6.86 -5.12 11.60
N HIS A 79 -7.83 -6.01 11.79
CA HIS A 79 -8.45 -6.23 13.11
C HIS A 79 -7.46 -6.87 14.09
N GLU A 80 -6.55 -7.67 13.57
CA GLU A 80 -5.51 -8.39 14.27
C GLU A 80 -4.34 -7.51 14.67
N LEU A 81 -4.36 -6.20 14.28
CA LEU A 81 -3.32 -5.24 14.59
C LEU A 81 -1.94 -5.64 14.04
N ILE A 82 -1.90 -6.08 12.77
CA ILE A 82 -0.65 -6.47 12.09
C ILE A 82 0.38 -5.34 12.03
N LEU A 83 -0.09 -4.09 12.08
CA LEU A 83 0.74 -2.91 12.28
C LEU A 83 -0.02 -1.94 13.18
N LYS A 84 0.61 -1.47 14.27
CA LYS A 84 0.01 -0.60 15.28
C LYS A 84 0.90 0.61 15.55
N MET A 85 0.30 1.80 15.61
CA MET A 85 1.02 3.07 15.68
C MET A 85 1.96 3.15 16.90
N ASP A 86 1.46 2.87 18.10
CA ASP A 86 2.20 3.00 19.36
C ASP A 86 3.24 1.89 19.58
N ARG A 87 3.08 0.74 18.91
CA ARG A 87 3.96 -0.42 19.03
C ARG A 87 5.06 -0.43 17.97
N ASP A 88 4.72 -0.17 16.71
CA ASP A 88 5.53 -0.61 15.57
C ASP A 88 6.23 0.52 14.82
N ILE A 89 5.69 1.75 14.82
CA ILE A 89 6.28 2.85 14.04
C ILE A 89 7.74 3.09 14.45
N ASN A 90 8.05 2.97 15.74
CA ASN A 90 9.41 3.17 16.23
C ASN A 90 10.41 2.10 15.76
N LEU A 91 9.94 0.96 15.29
CA LEU A 91 10.77 -0.14 14.77
C LEU A 91 11.13 0.06 13.29
N ILE A 92 10.46 0.99 12.59
CA ILE A 92 10.73 1.29 11.19
C ILE A 92 12.01 2.13 11.10
N ASN A 93 13.00 1.61 10.35
CA ASN A 93 14.24 2.29 10.03
C ASN A 93 14.73 1.81 8.67
N THR A 94 14.50 2.57 7.62
CA THR A 94 14.81 2.18 6.25
C THR A 94 16.22 2.62 5.78
N ASN A 95 17.04 3.16 6.67
CA ASN A 95 18.39 3.65 6.35
C ASN A 95 18.42 4.63 5.17
N ASN A 96 17.64 5.69 5.26
CA ASN A 96 17.50 6.74 4.24
C ASN A 96 16.86 6.26 2.91
N LYS A 97 16.02 5.23 2.97
CA LYS A 97 15.25 4.73 1.81
C LYS A 97 13.74 4.70 2.11
N PRO A 98 13.14 5.83 2.54
CA PRO A 98 11.74 5.86 2.95
C PRO A 98 10.82 5.51 1.78
N PRO A 99 9.89 4.55 1.96
CA PRO A 99 8.98 4.11 0.92
C PRO A 99 7.82 5.08 0.68
N ILE A 100 7.14 4.89 -0.45
CA ILE A 100 5.77 5.39 -0.66
C ILE A 100 4.80 4.35 -0.10
N TRP A 101 3.88 4.77 0.76
CA TRP A 101 2.82 3.91 1.29
C TRP A 101 1.53 4.12 0.50
N VAL A 102 0.94 3.05 0.00
CA VAL A 102 -0.35 3.04 -0.67
C VAL A 102 -1.27 2.14 0.13
N ILE A 103 -2.09 2.75 0.97
CA ILE A 103 -2.85 2.06 2.01
C ILE A 103 -4.34 2.10 1.69
N GLY A 104 -4.82 1.00 1.15
CA GLY A 104 -6.21 0.77 0.80
C GLY A 104 -7.02 0.23 1.98
N THR A 105 -7.39 1.11 2.90
CA THR A 105 -8.19 0.78 4.08
C THR A 105 -9.06 1.95 4.52
N CYS A 106 -9.83 1.80 5.59
CA CYS A 106 -10.62 2.88 6.19
C CYS A 106 -9.75 3.74 7.11
N SER A 107 -9.94 5.06 7.05
CA SER A 107 -9.53 6.02 8.09
C SER A 107 -8.04 6.11 8.44
N PHE A 108 -7.13 5.41 7.79
CA PHE A 108 -5.70 5.42 8.13
C PHE A 108 -5.06 6.82 8.09
N GLY A 109 -5.55 7.68 7.18
CA GLY A 109 -5.15 9.08 7.08
C GLY A 109 -6.16 10.07 7.71
N LYS A 110 -6.95 9.65 8.69
CA LYS A 110 -7.97 10.50 9.32
C LYS A 110 -7.35 11.44 10.34
N TYR A 111 -6.81 12.55 9.88
CA TYR A 111 -6.12 13.58 10.68
C TYR A 111 -7.05 14.54 11.42
N ILE A 112 -8.40 14.35 11.34
CA ILE A 112 -9.38 15.21 12.03
C ILE A 112 -9.57 14.66 13.45
N ASN A 113 -9.36 15.51 14.44
CA ASN A 113 -9.54 15.30 15.89
C ASN A 113 -8.42 14.51 16.60
N ASN A 114 -7.71 13.61 15.94
CA ASN A 114 -6.62 12.85 16.55
C ASN A 114 -5.44 12.75 15.58
N ILE A 115 -4.25 12.51 16.11
CA ILE A 115 -3.09 12.15 15.30
C ILE A 115 -3.31 10.77 14.71
N CYS A 116 -3.19 10.63 13.40
CA CYS A 116 -3.34 9.36 12.72
C CYS A 116 -2.00 8.71 12.37
N MET A 117 -2.03 7.43 12.05
CA MET A 117 -0.83 6.67 11.70
C MET A 117 -0.11 7.23 10.46
N ALA A 118 -0.84 7.78 9.49
CA ALA A 118 -0.22 8.43 8.34
C ALA A 118 0.61 9.67 8.76
N GLU A 119 0.12 10.48 9.71
CA GLU A 119 0.88 11.62 10.22
C GLU A 119 2.13 11.20 10.98
N GLU A 120 2.04 10.18 11.83
CA GLU A 120 3.19 9.69 12.60
C GLU A 120 4.26 9.08 11.68
N LEU A 121 3.87 8.33 10.66
CA LEU A 121 4.80 7.81 9.65
C LEU A 121 5.48 8.94 8.86
N MET A 122 4.74 9.99 8.50
CA MET A 122 5.31 11.15 7.79
C MET A 122 6.23 12.01 8.67
N LYS A 123 6.01 12.05 9.99
CA LYS A 123 6.87 12.78 10.96
C LYS A 123 8.13 12.01 11.31
N LYS A 124 8.06 10.67 11.28
CA LYS A 124 9.20 9.84 11.61
C LYS A 124 10.20 9.84 10.47
N GLU A 125 11.44 10.21 10.80
CA GLU A 125 12.55 10.10 9.86
C GLU A 125 12.66 8.68 9.28
N ASP A 126 12.84 8.59 8.00
CA ASP A 126 12.99 7.34 7.23
C ASP A 126 11.77 6.40 7.18
N ALA A 127 10.61 6.75 7.74
CA ALA A 127 9.47 5.84 7.73
C ALA A 127 8.61 5.95 6.47
N ALA A 128 8.46 7.15 5.91
CA ALA A 128 7.70 7.38 4.69
C ALA A 128 8.15 8.64 3.96
N ILE A 129 8.20 8.59 2.62
CA ILE A 129 8.41 9.79 1.80
C ILE A 129 7.09 10.37 1.29
N ALA A 130 6.09 9.52 1.13
CA ALA A 130 4.72 9.90 0.81
C ALA A 130 3.76 8.79 1.26
N ILE A 131 2.52 9.16 1.54
CA ILE A 131 1.45 8.22 1.87
C ILE A 131 0.20 8.56 1.06
N ILE A 132 -0.39 7.55 0.43
CA ILE A 132 -1.71 7.63 -0.19
C ILE A 132 -2.65 6.75 0.62
N SER A 133 -3.65 7.34 1.23
CA SER A 133 -4.64 6.59 2.01
C SER A 133 -5.93 7.39 2.19
N THR A 134 -6.88 6.81 2.91
CA THR A 134 -8.21 7.40 3.10
C THR A 134 -8.33 8.15 4.41
N THR A 135 -9.16 9.18 4.40
CA THR A 135 -9.47 10.00 5.58
C THR A 135 -10.77 9.59 6.27
N ASP A 136 -11.46 8.58 5.74
CA ASP A 136 -12.75 8.12 6.28
C ASP A 136 -13.05 6.69 5.78
N GLY A 137 -14.13 6.08 6.29
CA GLY A 137 -14.60 4.77 5.82
C GLY A 137 -14.96 4.75 4.34
N ILE A 138 -14.52 3.73 3.64
CA ILE A 138 -14.81 3.52 2.21
C ILE A 138 -15.39 2.13 1.97
N PRO A 139 -16.27 1.98 0.95
CA PRO A 139 -16.66 0.66 0.47
C PRO A 139 -15.44 -0.08 -0.10
N ALA A 140 -15.34 -1.37 0.17
CA ALA A 140 -14.23 -2.17 -0.32
C ALA A 140 -14.15 -2.21 -1.87
N SER A 141 -15.29 -2.18 -2.57
CA SER A 141 -15.33 -2.08 -4.04
C SER A 141 -14.71 -0.77 -4.55
N GLY A 142 -14.98 0.36 -3.89
CA GLY A 142 -14.39 1.65 -4.23
C GLY A 142 -12.89 1.69 -3.93
N ASN A 143 -12.47 1.06 -2.83
CA ASN A 143 -11.07 0.87 -2.50
C ASN A 143 -10.33 0.14 -3.62
N ASN A 144 -10.84 -1.03 -4.01
CA ASN A 144 -10.26 -1.83 -5.06
C ASN A 144 -10.20 -1.11 -6.41
N THR A 145 -11.28 -0.42 -6.79
CA THR A 145 -11.33 0.37 -8.04
C THR A 145 -10.24 1.45 -8.04
N TYR A 146 -10.08 2.19 -6.93
CA TYR A 146 -9.06 3.23 -6.85
C TYR A 146 -7.65 2.64 -6.96
N LEU A 147 -7.35 1.57 -6.23
CA LEU A 147 -6.04 0.94 -6.23
C LEU A 147 -5.70 0.34 -7.59
N SER A 148 -6.63 -0.34 -8.24
CA SER A 148 -6.44 -0.86 -9.61
C SER A 148 -6.13 0.30 -10.58
N ASN A 149 -6.86 1.41 -10.51
CA ASN A 149 -6.59 2.59 -11.32
C ASN A 149 -5.21 3.18 -11.02
N PHE A 150 -4.81 3.22 -9.76
CA PHE A 150 -3.50 3.73 -9.34
C PHE A 150 -2.37 2.86 -9.93
N TYR A 151 -2.44 1.55 -9.77
CA TYR A 151 -1.39 0.64 -10.25
C TYR A 151 -1.35 0.51 -11.77
N ASN A 152 -2.46 0.65 -12.46
CA ASN A 152 -2.46 0.81 -13.93
C ASN A 152 -1.72 2.07 -14.38
N ARG A 153 -1.66 3.14 -13.57
CA ARG A 153 -0.85 4.33 -13.87
C ARG A 153 0.62 4.13 -13.50
N VAL A 154 0.90 3.41 -12.42
CA VAL A 154 2.26 2.98 -12.09
C VAL A 154 2.84 2.14 -13.22
N GLU A 155 2.09 1.18 -13.74
CA GLU A 155 2.49 0.39 -14.90
C GLU A 155 2.88 1.26 -16.10
N LYS A 156 2.02 2.21 -16.47
CA LYS A 156 2.29 3.15 -17.57
C LYS A 156 3.52 4.02 -17.33
N TYR A 157 3.76 4.42 -16.09
CA TYR A 157 4.97 5.13 -15.71
C TYR A 157 6.22 4.26 -15.98
N ILE A 158 6.18 2.98 -15.60
CA ILE A 158 7.27 2.03 -15.85
C ILE A 158 7.50 1.84 -17.37
N ASP A 159 6.43 1.86 -18.16
CA ASP A 159 6.47 1.76 -19.62
C ASP A 159 6.93 3.07 -20.31
N GLY A 160 7.31 4.09 -19.54
CA GLY A 160 7.95 5.31 -20.04
C GLY A 160 7.06 6.56 -20.07
N GLU A 161 5.82 6.49 -19.58
CA GLU A 161 5.02 7.72 -19.43
C GLU A 161 5.61 8.59 -18.29
N ASN A 162 5.76 9.88 -18.56
CA ASN A 162 6.35 10.80 -17.59
C ASN A 162 5.30 11.33 -16.61
N TYR A 163 5.15 10.64 -15.48
CA TYR A 163 4.24 11.01 -14.40
C TYR A 163 5.02 11.35 -13.12
N ARG A 164 4.48 12.31 -12.35
CA ARG A 164 4.80 12.52 -10.94
C ARG A 164 3.79 11.77 -10.09
N LEU A 165 4.10 11.55 -8.81
CA LEU A 165 3.18 10.89 -7.88
C LEU A 165 1.79 11.54 -7.86
N GLY A 166 1.75 12.88 -7.86
CA GLY A 166 0.50 13.65 -7.92
C GLY A 166 -0.28 13.45 -9.22
N ASP A 167 0.40 13.21 -10.36
CA ASP A 167 -0.28 12.91 -11.63
C ASP A 167 -0.95 11.54 -11.57
N ILE A 168 -0.25 10.54 -11.06
CA ILE A 168 -0.77 9.18 -10.87
C ILE A 168 -1.97 9.22 -9.91
N PHE A 169 -1.80 9.86 -8.75
CA PHE A 169 -2.84 10.05 -7.76
C PHE A 169 -4.10 10.71 -8.35
N LYS A 170 -3.93 11.84 -9.05
CA LYS A 170 -5.02 12.57 -9.70
C LYS A 170 -5.71 11.74 -10.77
N LYS A 171 -4.95 11.08 -11.64
CA LYS A 171 -5.51 10.27 -12.74
C LYS A 171 -6.27 9.06 -12.22
N ALA A 172 -5.81 8.42 -11.16
CA ALA A 172 -6.54 7.34 -10.50
C ALA A 172 -7.90 7.79 -9.96
N LYS A 173 -7.95 8.97 -9.34
CA LYS A 173 -9.21 9.57 -8.85
C LYS A 173 -10.19 9.89 -9.97
N LEU A 174 -9.71 10.46 -11.08
CA LEU A 174 -10.57 10.88 -12.20
C LEU A 174 -11.13 9.69 -12.99
N GLN A 175 -10.53 8.52 -12.91
CA GLN A 175 -10.98 7.33 -13.61
C GLN A 175 -12.14 6.62 -12.89
N ASP A 176 -12.36 6.89 -11.61
CA ASP A 176 -13.47 6.33 -10.83
C ASP A 176 -14.71 7.23 -10.93
N GLN A 177 -15.29 7.30 -12.12
CA GLN A 177 -16.47 8.16 -12.38
C GLN A 177 -17.78 7.59 -11.80
N ASN A 178 -17.83 6.31 -11.46
CA ASN A 178 -19.04 5.63 -11.02
C ASN A 178 -19.25 5.70 -9.50
N ASN A 179 -18.22 6.01 -8.72
CA ASN A 179 -18.25 6.04 -7.26
C ASN A 179 -17.85 7.41 -6.74
N GLN A 180 -18.80 8.35 -6.76
CA GLN A 180 -18.56 9.78 -6.51
C GLN A 180 -17.93 10.12 -5.15
N CYS A 181 -18.04 9.25 -4.15
CA CYS A 181 -17.55 9.55 -2.79
C CYS A 181 -16.16 9.00 -2.51
N THR A 182 -15.83 7.81 -3.02
CA THR A 182 -14.57 7.11 -2.69
C THR A 182 -13.32 7.88 -3.12
N PRO A 183 -13.21 8.42 -4.35
CA PRO A 183 -12.04 9.16 -4.77
C PRO A 183 -11.73 10.38 -3.90
N TYR A 184 -12.73 11.05 -3.35
CA TYR A 184 -12.53 12.23 -2.49
C TYR A 184 -11.94 11.88 -1.13
N LYS A 185 -12.15 10.66 -0.65
CA LYS A 185 -11.63 10.20 0.64
C LYS A 185 -10.15 9.83 0.58
N PHE A 186 -9.63 9.46 -0.58
CA PHE A 186 -8.19 9.28 -0.76
C PHE A 186 -7.46 10.62 -0.74
N GLN A 187 -6.40 10.69 0.05
CA GLN A 187 -5.52 11.85 0.17
C GLN A 187 -4.07 11.44 -0.05
N LEU A 188 -3.28 12.38 -0.54
CA LEU A 188 -1.83 12.27 -0.67
C LEU A 188 -1.19 13.11 0.43
N PHE A 189 -0.45 12.46 1.31
CA PHE A 189 0.45 13.07 2.28
C PHE A 189 1.87 13.04 1.69
N GLY A 190 2.46 14.18 1.44
CA GLY A 190 3.78 14.30 0.81
C GLY A 190 3.79 15.22 -0.40
N ASP A 191 4.91 15.28 -1.09
CA ASP A 191 5.10 16.16 -2.25
C ASP A 191 4.48 15.51 -3.53
N PRO A 192 3.48 16.13 -4.16
CA PRO A 192 2.91 15.63 -5.40
C PRO A 192 3.89 15.67 -6.59
N ALA A 193 4.96 16.45 -6.52
CA ALA A 193 6.00 16.51 -7.54
C ALA A 193 7.03 15.39 -7.46
N LEU A 194 6.92 14.51 -6.45
CA LEU A 194 7.83 13.38 -6.25
C LEU A 194 7.82 12.44 -7.46
N PRO A 195 8.98 12.10 -8.05
CA PRO A 195 9.06 11.02 -9.03
C PRO A 195 8.88 9.67 -8.33
N LEU A 196 8.32 8.68 -9.01
CA LEU A 196 8.36 7.31 -8.53
C LEU A 196 9.79 6.76 -8.72
N LEU A 197 10.52 6.66 -7.62
CA LEU A 197 11.83 6.03 -7.60
C LEU A 197 11.64 4.50 -7.49
N LEU A 198 11.22 3.88 -8.58
CA LEU A 198 11.16 2.42 -8.68
C LEU A 198 12.54 1.96 -9.15
N PHE A 199 13.27 1.29 -8.29
CA PHE A 199 14.52 0.64 -8.67
C PHE A 199 14.17 -0.52 -9.60
N GLN A 200 14.36 -0.32 -10.90
CA GLN A 200 14.49 -1.41 -11.84
C GLN A 200 15.90 -1.99 -11.61
N GLU A 201 16.02 -3.08 -10.87
CA GLU A 201 17.14 -3.96 -11.14
C GLU A 201 16.91 -4.52 -12.53
N ARG A 202 17.57 -3.93 -13.54
CA ARG A 202 17.82 -4.66 -14.77
C ARG A 202 18.64 -5.88 -14.34
N LEU A 203 18.00 -7.02 -14.34
CA LEU A 203 18.69 -8.29 -14.49
C LEU A 203 19.31 -8.23 -15.89
N ASP A 204 20.52 -7.69 -15.99
CA ASP A 204 21.41 -7.98 -17.09
C ASP A 204 21.73 -9.47 -16.95
N LEU A 205 20.86 -10.29 -17.53
CA LEU A 205 21.18 -11.70 -17.79
C LEU A 205 22.40 -11.64 -18.71
N ALA A 206 23.58 -11.89 -18.15
CA ALA A 206 24.77 -12.08 -18.93
C ALA A 206 24.44 -13.14 -20.00
N GLU A 207 24.60 -12.75 -21.26
CA GLU A 207 24.49 -13.72 -22.35
C GLU A 207 25.46 -14.88 -22.05
N PRO A 208 25.01 -16.14 -22.21
CA PRO A 208 25.92 -17.26 -22.05
C PRO A 208 27.10 -17.10 -23.00
N PRO A 209 28.34 -17.44 -22.61
CA PRO A 209 29.47 -17.35 -23.49
C PRO A 209 29.20 -18.19 -24.74
N GLU A 210 29.40 -17.58 -25.92
CA GLU A 210 29.34 -18.29 -27.21
C GLU A 210 30.39 -19.41 -27.17
N GLU A 211 29.97 -20.67 -27.48
CA GLU A 211 30.84 -21.80 -27.66
C GLU A 211 31.63 -21.75 -28.98
#